data_8a01dad4e9b656c01d828a39ebce6b42
#
_entry.id   8a01dad4e9b656c01d828a39ebce6b42
#
_cell.length_a   1.000
_cell.length_b   1.000
_cell.length_c   1.000
_cell.angle_alpha   90.00
_cell.angle_beta   90.00
_cell.angle_gamma   90.00
#
_symmetry.space_group_name_H-M   'P 1'
#
loop_
_entity.id
_entity.type
_entity.pdbx_description
1 polymer ?
#
loop_
_entity_poly.entity_id
_entity_poly.type
_entity_poly.pdbx_seq_one_letter_code
_entity_poly.pdbx_strand_id
1 'polypeptide(L)'
;MIKYILALLVATSVVAEESTLEKFGALVIRLHQGTEDLFVNINNHTWAETEEQREYLDDGYFIKAMKELHGEPVCRLQMRKSRVTDSGLDALAQFPKLKRLEISNSKITDEGIKKIVMYCPQLEYLNVWGVTNITDKSLIHLRDLWTLKDLYLFGTSVTWDAANKHRGIMQAMAANEDLTIYLGNNKPTLYAFSDEEHWKATYQKNVALGKIDPNHVDKYPQSEVAVVNEKKYEETP
;
A
#
# COMPACT_ATOMS: atom_id res chain seq x y z
N MET A 1 -25.11 3.25 14.77
CA MET A 1 -25.27 3.60 13.35
C MET A 1 -25.45 5.10 13.25
N ILE A 2 -24.36 5.87 13.16
CA ILE A 2 -24.45 7.34 13.09
C ILE A 2 -23.72 7.74 11.81
N LYS A 3 -24.50 8.09 10.79
CA LYS A 3 -24.02 8.77 9.59
C LYS A 3 -23.78 10.23 10.00
N TYR A 4 -22.54 10.62 10.12
CA TYR A 4 -22.21 12.04 10.18
C TYR A 4 -21.98 12.55 8.75
N ILE A 5 -23.04 13.14 8.19
CA ILE A 5 -22.94 14.05 7.06
C ILE A 5 -22.39 15.34 7.66
N LEU A 6 -21.17 15.71 7.32
CA LEU A 6 -20.65 17.03 7.63
C LEU A 6 -21.28 18.03 6.65
N ALA A 7 -22.48 18.50 6.97
CA ALA A 7 -23.07 19.64 6.27
C ALA A 7 -22.49 20.92 6.89
N LEU A 8 -21.44 21.48 6.28
CA LEU A 8 -21.03 22.84 6.57
C LEU A 8 -21.92 23.80 5.78
N LEU A 9 -22.99 24.28 6.42
CA LEU A 9 -23.86 25.34 5.88
C LEU A 9 -23.10 26.66 5.93
N VAL A 10 -22.61 27.15 4.80
CA VAL A 10 -22.39 28.57 4.56
C VAL A 10 -23.37 29.01 3.48
N ALA A 11 -24.41 29.70 3.91
CA ALA A 11 -25.41 30.28 3.02
C ALA A 11 -24.84 31.52 2.35
N THR A 12 -24.46 31.43 1.10
CA THR A 12 -24.48 32.52 0.12
C THR A 12 -24.79 31.88 -1.25
N SER A 13 -25.67 32.50 -1.99
CA SER A 13 -26.25 32.09 -3.27
C SER A 13 -25.22 32.01 -4.41
N VAL A 14 -24.37 31.02 -4.33
CA VAL A 14 -23.56 30.44 -5.39
C VAL A 14 -24.04 29.02 -5.47
N VAL A 15 -24.29 28.50 -6.66
CA VAL A 15 -24.52 27.06 -6.86
C VAL A 15 -23.32 26.37 -6.19
N ALA A 16 -23.55 25.75 -5.04
CA ALA A 16 -22.48 25.09 -4.27
C ALA A 16 -21.91 24.02 -5.20
N GLU A 17 -20.65 24.16 -5.59
CA GLU A 17 -19.96 23.11 -6.33
C GLU A 17 -20.02 21.85 -5.47
N GLU A 18 -20.53 20.76 -6.02
CA GLU A 18 -20.63 19.48 -5.32
C GLU A 18 -19.27 19.08 -4.77
N SER A 19 -19.22 18.70 -3.49
CA SER A 19 -17.98 18.21 -2.86
C SER A 19 -17.40 17.04 -3.66
N THR A 20 -16.11 17.06 -3.93
CA THR A 20 -15.44 15.96 -4.64
C THR A 20 -15.49 14.66 -3.84
N LEU A 21 -15.43 14.75 -2.51
CA LEU A 21 -15.58 13.59 -1.63
C LEU A 21 -16.97 12.97 -1.75
N GLU A 22 -18.03 13.79 -1.78
CA GLU A 22 -19.40 13.31 -1.97
C GLU A 22 -19.60 12.72 -3.36
N LYS A 23 -19.12 13.41 -4.40
CA LYS A 23 -19.20 12.98 -5.80
C LYS A 23 -18.61 11.58 -5.99
N PHE A 24 -17.51 11.27 -5.35
CA PHE A 24 -16.86 9.95 -5.40
C PHE A 24 -17.33 9.01 -4.28
N GLY A 25 -18.38 9.36 -3.53
CA GLY A 25 -18.93 8.54 -2.46
C GLY A 25 -17.87 8.17 -1.41
N ALA A 26 -17.03 9.14 -1.03
CA ALA A 26 -15.98 8.91 -0.06
C ALA A 26 -16.56 8.58 1.31
N LEU A 27 -15.95 7.59 1.97
CA LEU A 27 -16.23 7.25 3.35
C LEU A 27 -15.18 7.91 4.24
N VAL A 28 -15.60 8.86 5.07
CA VAL A 28 -14.74 9.54 6.05
C VAL A 28 -15.24 9.18 7.44
N ILE A 29 -14.41 8.49 8.22
CA ILE A 29 -14.77 8.03 9.57
C ILE A 29 -13.65 8.29 10.60
N ARG A 30 -14.05 8.58 11.84
CA ARG A 30 -13.14 8.59 12.98
C ARG A 30 -12.82 7.17 13.41
N LEU A 31 -11.54 6.86 13.65
CA LEU A 31 -11.12 5.48 13.91
C LEU A 31 -11.44 5.01 15.31
N HIS A 32 -11.37 5.89 16.32
CA HIS A 32 -11.64 5.56 17.71
C HIS A 32 -12.37 6.70 18.43
N GLN A 33 -13.18 6.34 19.45
CA GLN A 33 -13.74 7.35 20.35
C GLN A 33 -12.58 8.01 21.14
N GLY A 34 -12.56 9.34 21.12
CA GLY A 34 -11.52 10.11 21.83
C GLY A 34 -10.26 10.41 21.04
N THR A 35 -10.12 9.93 19.80
CA THR A 35 -9.08 10.38 18.86
C THR A 35 -9.72 11.17 17.73
N GLU A 36 -8.94 12.05 17.13
CA GLU A 36 -9.37 12.79 15.94
C GLU A 36 -8.96 12.09 14.64
N ASP A 37 -8.21 10.99 14.74
CA ASP A 37 -7.67 10.25 13.61
C ASP A 37 -8.74 9.83 12.60
N LEU A 38 -8.58 10.23 11.34
CA LEU A 38 -9.51 9.92 10.27
C LEU A 38 -9.00 8.82 9.36
N PHE A 39 -9.92 7.95 8.99
CA PHE A 39 -9.81 7.06 7.84
C PHE A 39 -10.64 7.62 6.69
N VAL A 40 -10.01 7.76 5.54
CA VAL A 40 -10.64 8.21 4.30
C VAL A 40 -10.52 7.12 3.26
N ASN A 41 -11.66 6.69 2.70
CA ASN A 41 -11.73 5.77 1.58
C ASN A 41 -12.48 6.46 0.44
N ILE A 42 -11.83 6.64 -0.71
CA ILE A 42 -12.38 7.29 -1.88
C ILE A 42 -12.59 6.25 -2.98
N ASN A 43 -13.78 6.20 -3.56
CA ASN A 43 -14.08 5.33 -4.68
C ASN A 43 -13.28 5.76 -5.93
N ASN A 44 -12.97 4.79 -6.76
CA ASN A 44 -12.17 5.00 -7.97
C ASN A 44 -12.93 5.69 -9.11
N HIS A 45 -14.24 5.75 -9.02
CA HIS A 45 -15.12 6.39 -10.00
C HIS A 45 -16.45 6.82 -9.37
N THR A 46 -17.15 7.72 -10.04
CA THR A 46 -18.51 8.11 -9.69
C THR A 46 -19.49 6.99 -10.02
N TRP A 47 -20.61 6.94 -9.29
CA TRP A 47 -21.73 6.12 -9.73
C TRP A 47 -22.34 6.72 -11.00
N ALA A 48 -22.63 5.89 -12.01
CA ALA A 48 -23.24 6.31 -13.25
C ALA A 48 -24.01 5.15 -13.88
N GLU A 49 -25.06 5.44 -14.61
CA GLU A 49 -25.89 4.44 -15.30
C GLU A 49 -25.15 3.84 -16.50
N THR A 50 -24.34 4.64 -17.19
CA THR A 50 -23.55 4.22 -18.33
C THR A 50 -22.05 4.48 -18.10
N GLU A 51 -21.20 3.74 -18.84
CA GLU A 51 -19.74 3.89 -18.74
C GLU A 51 -19.28 5.27 -19.23
N GLU A 52 -19.98 5.86 -20.21
CA GLU A 52 -19.66 7.18 -20.77
C GLU A 52 -19.89 8.31 -19.78
N GLN A 53 -20.83 8.12 -18.83
CA GLN A 53 -21.14 9.11 -17.78
C GLN A 53 -20.22 8.97 -16.57
N ARG A 54 -19.45 7.87 -16.50
CA ARG A 54 -18.60 7.57 -15.35
C ARG A 54 -17.35 8.41 -15.33
N GLU A 55 -17.15 9.15 -14.26
CA GLU A 55 -15.92 9.88 -14.02
C GLU A 55 -15.00 9.06 -13.10
N TYR A 56 -13.71 9.06 -13.40
CA TYR A 56 -12.72 8.33 -12.64
C TYR A 56 -11.90 9.26 -11.77
N LEU A 57 -11.49 8.78 -10.59
CA LEU A 57 -10.60 9.49 -9.70
C LEU A 57 -9.20 9.60 -10.36
N ASP A 58 -8.96 10.75 -10.98
CA ASP A 58 -7.68 11.17 -11.55
C ASP A 58 -6.95 12.16 -10.65
N ASP A 59 -5.84 12.72 -11.12
CA ASP A 59 -5.04 13.69 -10.37
C ASP A 59 -5.84 14.93 -9.99
N GLY A 60 -6.67 15.44 -10.92
CA GLY A 60 -7.47 16.66 -10.70
C GLY A 60 -8.50 16.47 -9.59
N TYR A 61 -9.25 15.40 -9.64
CA TYR A 61 -10.22 15.06 -8.60
C TYR A 61 -9.54 14.67 -7.27
N PHE A 62 -8.43 13.95 -7.34
CA PHE A 62 -7.69 13.60 -6.13
C PHE A 62 -7.17 14.83 -5.40
N ILE A 63 -6.56 15.78 -6.12
CA ILE A 63 -6.08 17.04 -5.53
C ILE A 63 -7.22 17.85 -4.92
N LYS A 64 -8.39 17.92 -5.58
CA LYS A 64 -9.57 18.60 -5.05
C LYS A 64 -10.06 17.92 -3.75
N ALA A 65 -10.23 16.59 -3.76
CA ALA A 65 -10.64 15.83 -2.59
C ALA A 65 -9.69 16.02 -1.40
N MET A 66 -8.37 16.01 -1.66
CA MET A 66 -7.38 16.23 -0.61
C MET A 66 -7.45 17.66 -0.05
N LYS A 67 -7.73 18.67 -0.87
CA LYS A 67 -7.94 20.05 -0.40
C LYS A 67 -9.14 20.20 0.54
N GLU A 68 -10.21 19.44 0.30
CA GLU A 68 -11.39 19.41 1.19
C GLU A 68 -11.06 18.85 2.58
N LEU A 69 -10.01 18.02 2.68
CA LEU A 69 -9.50 17.44 3.92
C LEU A 69 -8.35 18.25 4.54
N HIS A 70 -8.10 19.46 4.04
CA HIS A 70 -7.01 20.28 4.55
C HIS A 70 -7.18 20.60 6.04
N GLY A 71 -6.12 20.32 6.82
CA GLY A 71 -6.14 20.50 8.28
C GLY A 71 -6.74 19.34 9.07
N GLU A 72 -7.37 18.38 8.40
CA GLU A 72 -7.93 17.20 9.05
C GLU A 72 -6.82 16.17 9.38
N PRO A 73 -6.91 15.47 10.51
CA PRO A 73 -5.91 14.49 10.95
C PRO A 73 -6.07 13.16 10.22
N VAL A 74 -5.90 13.13 8.91
CA VAL A 74 -5.99 11.91 8.11
C VAL A 74 -4.79 11.02 8.40
N CYS A 75 -5.02 9.86 9.02
CA CYS A 75 -4.00 8.88 9.31
C CYS A 75 -4.09 7.63 8.44
N ARG A 76 -5.23 7.40 7.78
CA ARG A 76 -5.42 6.31 6.81
C ARG A 76 -6.11 6.81 5.56
N LEU A 77 -5.50 6.54 4.40
CA LEU A 77 -6.07 6.87 3.09
C LEU A 77 -6.10 5.62 2.22
N GLN A 78 -7.25 5.37 1.62
CA GLN A 78 -7.47 4.26 0.73
C GLN A 78 -8.10 4.75 -0.57
N MET A 79 -7.48 4.41 -1.69
CA MET A 79 -8.01 4.59 -3.04
C MET A 79 -7.52 3.43 -3.92
N ARG A 80 -8.46 2.71 -4.52
CA ARG A 80 -8.15 1.53 -5.32
C ARG A 80 -8.57 1.76 -6.76
N LYS A 81 -7.80 1.24 -7.71
CA LYS A 81 -8.11 1.30 -9.15
C LYS A 81 -8.32 2.74 -9.66
N SER A 82 -7.64 3.72 -9.05
CA SER A 82 -7.67 5.11 -9.47
C SER A 82 -6.82 5.34 -10.72
N ARG A 83 -7.04 6.49 -11.38
CA ARG A 83 -6.19 6.97 -12.46
C ARG A 83 -5.14 7.96 -11.99
N VAL A 84 -4.93 8.03 -10.67
CA VAL A 84 -3.94 8.90 -10.04
C VAL A 84 -2.53 8.52 -10.51
N THR A 85 -1.76 9.53 -10.89
CA THR A 85 -0.35 9.44 -11.28
C THR A 85 0.56 10.05 -10.23
N ASP A 86 1.86 10.11 -10.52
CA ASP A 86 2.84 10.75 -9.63
C ASP A 86 2.55 12.23 -9.38
N SER A 87 1.88 12.91 -10.33
CA SER A 87 1.52 14.34 -10.20
C SER A 87 0.45 14.59 -9.14
N GLY A 88 -0.52 13.68 -9.00
CA GLY A 88 -1.55 13.78 -7.98
C GLY A 88 -1.00 13.64 -6.56
N LEU A 89 0.10 12.89 -6.40
CA LEU A 89 0.66 12.59 -5.08
C LEU A 89 1.21 13.81 -4.33
N ASP A 90 1.42 14.94 -5.00
CA ASP A 90 1.82 16.19 -4.33
C ASP A 90 0.78 16.65 -3.30
N ALA A 91 -0.48 16.25 -3.47
CA ALA A 91 -1.54 16.52 -2.50
C ALA A 91 -1.35 15.79 -1.16
N LEU A 92 -0.50 14.75 -1.09
CA LEU A 92 -0.18 14.05 0.16
C LEU A 92 0.70 14.86 1.11
N ALA A 93 1.38 15.92 0.61
CA ALA A 93 2.27 16.75 1.42
C ALA A 93 1.57 17.40 2.65
N GLN A 94 0.24 17.52 2.62
CA GLN A 94 -0.54 18.05 3.73
C GLN A 94 -0.82 17.02 4.85
N PHE A 95 -0.48 15.72 4.63
CA PHE A 95 -0.73 14.63 5.59
C PHE A 95 0.55 13.96 6.08
N PRO A 96 1.50 14.69 6.72
CA PRO A 96 2.77 14.11 7.14
C PRO A 96 2.63 13.04 8.24
N LYS A 97 1.46 12.96 8.87
CA LYS A 97 1.13 11.94 9.90
C LYS A 97 0.39 10.73 9.32
N LEU A 98 0.30 10.62 8.00
CA LEU A 98 -0.34 9.47 7.36
C LEU A 98 0.42 8.19 7.71
N LYS A 99 -0.29 7.22 8.30
CA LYS A 99 0.27 5.93 8.72
C LYS A 99 -0.05 4.79 7.78
N ARG A 100 -1.18 4.88 7.09
CA ARG A 100 -1.62 3.81 6.17
C ARG A 100 -2.06 4.40 4.85
N LEU A 101 -1.39 3.96 3.77
CA LEU A 101 -1.73 4.33 2.40
C LEU A 101 -2.01 3.08 1.57
N GLU A 102 -3.18 3.03 0.97
CA GLU A 102 -3.52 2.06 -0.06
C GLU A 102 -3.84 2.77 -1.36
N ILE A 103 -3.02 2.53 -2.39
CA ILE A 103 -3.11 3.14 -3.72
C ILE A 103 -2.98 2.06 -4.80
N SER A 104 -3.66 0.95 -4.59
CA SER A 104 -3.58 -0.22 -5.47
C SER A 104 -4.18 0.03 -6.86
N ASN A 105 -3.61 -0.61 -7.89
CA ASN A 105 -4.03 -0.49 -9.29
C ASN A 105 -4.14 0.97 -9.80
N SER A 106 -3.25 1.84 -9.35
CA SER A 106 -3.10 3.22 -9.82
C SER A 106 -2.10 3.35 -10.96
N LYS A 107 -1.78 4.57 -11.37
CA LYS A 107 -0.84 4.88 -12.46
C LYS A 107 0.49 5.46 -11.98
N ILE A 108 0.79 5.33 -10.68
CA ILE A 108 2.05 5.81 -10.10
C ILE A 108 3.24 4.97 -10.57
N THR A 109 4.45 5.53 -10.43
CA THR A 109 5.72 4.92 -10.80
C THR A 109 6.70 4.91 -9.61
N ASP A 110 7.96 4.56 -9.88
CA ASP A 110 9.05 4.64 -8.88
C ASP A 110 9.23 6.07 -8.34
N GLU A 111 9.02 7.11 -9.16
CA GLU A 111 9.04 8.50 -8.69
C GLU A 111 7.87 8.82 -7.76
N GLY A 112 6.71 8.19 -7.99
CA GLY A 112 5.57 8.27 -7.07
C GLY A 112 5.90 7.68 -5.70
N ILE A 113 6.59 6.56 -5.65
CA ILE A 113 7.07 5.99 -4.36
C ILE A 113 8.00 6.95 -3.64
N LYS A 114 8.93 7.60 -4.35
CA LYS A 114 9.81 8.62 -3.78
C LYS A 114 9.03 9.80 -3.17
N LYS A 115 7.97 10.28 -3.84
CA LYS A 115 7.08 11.30 -3.31
C LYS A 115 6.33 10.84 -2.06
N ILE A 116 5.79 9.62 -2.05
CA ILE A 116 5.13 9.03 -0.89
C ILE A 116 6.07 9.03 0.32
N VAL A 117 7.30 8.57 0.15
CA VAL A 117 8.32 8.56 1.20
C VAL A 117 8.59 9.96 1.73
N MET A 118 8.74 10.93 0.83
CA MET A 118 9.03 12.32 1.18
C MET A 118 7.88 12.98 1.96
N TYR A 119 6.63 12.73 1.55
CA TYR A 119 5.47 13.41 2.14
C TYR A 119 4.89 12.68 3.35
N CYS A 120 5.06 11.36 3.43
CA CYS A 120 4.47 10.52 4.47
C CYS A 120 5.54 9.73 5.26
N PRO A 121 6.47 10.41 5.97
CA PRO A 121 7.62 9.76 6.61
C PRO A 121 7.23 8.85 7.80
N GLN A 122 5.98 8.94 8.29
CA GLN A 122 5.48 8.11 9.39
C GLN A 122 4.66 6.90 8.90
N LEU A 123 4.79 6.53 7.63
CA LEU A 123 4.00 5.46 7.04
C LEU A 123 4.38 4.10 7.66
N GLU A 124 3.38 3.39 8.19
CA GLU A 124 3.50 2.05 8.76
C GLU A 124 3.01 0.96 7.81
N TYR A 125 2.13 1.31 6.87
CA TYR A 125 1.52 0.40 5.92
C TYR A 125 1.46 1.04 4.53
N LEU A 126 1.99 0.36 3.52
CA LEU A 126 1.91 0.77 2.12
C LEU A 126 1.42 -0.38 1.25
N ASN A 127 0.31 -0.16 0.54
CA ASN A 127 -0.21 -1.12 -0.42
C ASN A 127 -0.27 -0.49 -1.82
N VAL A 128 0.58 -1.00 -2.70
CA VAL A 128 0.67 -0.64 -4.12
C VAL A 128 0.37 -1.83 -5.03
N TRP A 129 -0.49 -2.72 -4.56
CA TRP A 129 -0.90 -3.90 -5.32
C TRP A 129 -1.36 -3.55 -6.74
N GLY A 130 -0.87 -4.31 -7.73
CA GLY A 130 -1.27 -4.18 -9.13
C GLY A 130 -0.71 -2.93 -9.84
N VAL A 131 0.21 -2.18 -9.21
CA VAL A 131 0.87 -1.04 -9.84
C VAL A 131 2.10 -1.52 -10.60
N THR A 132 1.93 -1.88 -11.86
CA THR A 132 2.97 -2.52 -12.69
C THR A 132 4.18 -1.64 -12.99
N ASN A 133 4.05 -0.31 -12.87
CA ASN A 133 5.14 0.64 -13.10
C ASN A 133 6.08 0.81 -11.91
N ILE A 134 5.82 0.12 -10.79
CA ILE A 134 6.72 0.06 -9.64
C ILE A 134 7.72 -1.07 -9.86
N THR A 135 9.01 -0.74 -9.83
CA THR A 135 10.12 -1.66 -10.10
C THR A 135 11.07 -1.77 -8.89
N ASP A 136 12.12 -2.55 -9.03
CA ASP A 136 13.18 -2.70 -8.02
C ASP A 136 13.81 -1.36 -7.61
N LYS A 137 13.73 -0.33 -8.47
CA LYS A 137 14.24 1.02 -8.16
C LYS A 137 13.50 1.68 -7.01
N SER A 138 12.22 1.40 -6.85
CA SER A 138 11.40 1.92 -5.74
C SER A 138 11.95 1.53 -4.38
N LEU A 139 12.56 0.34 -4.26
CA LEU A 139 13.02 -0.19 -2.99
C LEU A 139 14.12 0.67 -2.35
N ILE A 140 14.88 1.42 -3.16
CA ILE A 140 15.93 2.30 -2.65
C ILE A 140 15.33 3.46 -1.87
N HIS A 141 14.20 3.99 -2.35
CA HIS A 141 13.48 5.09 -1.69
C HIS A 141 12.78 4.63 -0.42
N LEU A 142 12.24 3.40 -0.41
CA LEU A 142 11.56 2.82 0.75
C LEU A 142 12.46 2.60 1.96
N ARG A 143 13.79 2.68 1.80
CA ARG A 143 14.75 2.59 2.92
C ARG A 143 14.61 3.72 3.94
N ASP A 144 14.07 4.86 3.53
CA ASP A 144 13.88 6.01 4.40
C ASP A 144 12.60 5.90 5.25
N LEU A 145 11.73 4.91 4.98
CA LEU A 145 10.54 4.62 5.77
C LEU A 145 10.84 3.63 6.90
N TRP A 146 11.44 4.11 7.96
CA TRP A 146 11.86 3.30 9.13
C TRP A 146 10.68 2.76 9.95
N THR A 147 9.52 3.37 9.79
CA THR A 147 8.28 2.99 10.48
C THR A 147 7.46 1.96 9.71
N LEU A 148 7.85 1.61 8.47
CA LEU A 148 7.06 0.76 7.59
C LEU A 148 7.08 -0.70 8.08
N LYS A 149 5.91 -1.24 8.43
CA LYS A 149 5.73 -2.61 8.92
C LYS A 149 5.21 -3.55 7.83
N ASP A 150 4.28 -3.06 7.03
CA ASP A 150 3.62 -3.86 6.00
C ASP A 150 3.79 -3.21 4.63
N LEU A 151 4.40 -3.93 3.69
CA LEU A 151 4.61 -3.49 2.31
C LEU A 151 4.02 -4.50 1.33
N TYR A 152 2.96 -4.10 0.61
CA TYR A 152 2.27 -4.95 -0.37
C TYR A 152 2.68 -4.56 -1.78
N LEU A 153 3.43 -5.44 -2.44
CA LEU A 153 4.00 -5.27 -3.78
C LEU A 153 3.45 -6.30 -4.80
N PHE A 154 2.39 -7.02 -4.46
CA PHE A 154 1.80 -8.00 -5.37
C PHE A 154 1.33 -7.35 -6.67
N GLY A 155 1.67 -7.94 -7.83
CA GLY A 155 1.30 -7.38 -9.14
C GLY A 155 2.11 -6.16 -9.58
N THR A 156 3.21 -5.83 -8.87
CA THR A 156 4.21 -4.85 -9.32
C THR A 156 5.29 -5.52 -10.16
N SER A 157 6.23 -4.74 -10.70
CA SER A 157 7.44 -5.26 -11.38
C SER A 157 8.64 -5.42 -10.44
N VAL A 158 8.41 -5.44 -9.12
CA VAL A 158 9.46 -5.71 -8.13
C VAL A 158 9.79 -7.19 -8.12
N THR A 159 11.07 -7.51 -8.20
CA THR A 159 11.56 -8.89 -8.16
C THR A 159 11.69 -9.42 -6.73
N TRP A 160 11.60 -10.75 -6.58
CA TRP A 160 11.80 -11.41 -5.29
C TRP A 160 13.19 -11.15 -4.72
N ASP A 161 14.22 -11.22 -5.56
CA ASP A 161 15.60 -11.01 -5.15
C ASP A 161 15.82 -9.61 -4.60
N ALA A 162 15.30 -8.59 -5.30
CA ALA A 162 15.38 -7.21 -4.84
C ALA A 162 14.62 -6.99 -3.53
N ALA A 163 13.41 -7.55 -3.39
CA ALA A 163 12.61 -7.43 -2.18
C ALA A 163 13.26 -8.12 -0.98
N ASN A 164 13.81 -9.32 -1.15
CA ASN A 164 14.54 -10.03 -0.10
C ASN A 164 15.82 -9.30 0.30
N LYS A 165 16.57 -8.77 -0.68
CA LYS A 165 17.74 -7.95 -0.41
C LYS A 165 17.37 -6.68 0.36
N HIS A 166 16.30 -6.01 -0.02
CA HIS A 166 15.79 -4.83 0.67
C HIS A 166 15.45 -5.16 2.14
N ARG A 167 14.65 -6.22 2.38
CA ARG A 167 14.31 -6.68 3.72
C ARG A 167 15.56 -6.97 4.55
N GLY A 168 16.53 -7.68 3.98
CA GLY A 168 17.80 -7.97 4.66
C GLY A 168 18.58 -6.71 5.03
N ILE A 169 18.58 -5.69 4.17
CA ILE A 169 19.21 -4.39 4.46
C ILE A 169 18.51 -3.70 5.63
N MET A 170 17.18 -3.62 5.60
CA MET A 170 16.38 -2.96 6.65
C MET A 170 16.58 -3.64 8.01
N GLN A 171 16.61 -4.97 8.04
CA GLN A 171 16.88 -5.74 9.26
C GLN A 171 18.32 -5.55 9.75
N ALA A 172 19.31 -5.54 8.85
CA ALA A 172 20.73 -5.37 9.21
C ALA A 172 21.03 -3.98 9.77
N MET A 173 20.31 -2.96 9.33
CA MET A 173 20.44 -1.59 9.84
C MET A 173 19.80 -1.42 11.22
N ALA A 174 19.20 -2.47 11.80
CA ALA A 174 18.34 -2.44 13.00
C ALA A 174 17.23 -1.40 12.89
N ALA A 175 16.94 -1.01 11.66
CA ALA A 175 16.00 0.05 11.38
C ALA A 175 14.56 -0.43 11.46
N ASN A 176 14.31 -1.69 11.06
CA ASN A 176 12.96 -2.21 11.00
C ASN A 176 12.97 -3.75 11.00
N GLU A 177 13.02 -4.33 12.19
CA GLU A 177 12.96 -5.79 12.36
C GLU A 177 11.56 -6.36 12.00
N ASP A 178 10.52 -5.53 12.08
CA ASP A 178 9.12 -5.93 11.88
C ASP A 178 8.66 -5.83 10.42
N LEU A 179 9.52 -5.40 9.48
CA LEU A 179 9.11 -5.20 8.10
C LEU A 179 8.73 -6.52 7.43
N THR A 180 7.46 -6.63 7.05
CA THR A 180 6.91 -7.72 6.25
C THR A 180 6.64 -7.24 4.83
N ILE A 181 7.20 -7.94 3.83
CA ILE A 181 6.98 -7.63 2.41
C ILE A 181 6.13 -8.73 1.78
N TYR A 182 4.98 -8.34 1.23
CA TYR A 182 4.02 -9.22 0.58
C TYR A 182 4.15 -9.06 -0.94
N LEU A 183 4.76 -10.03 -1.60
CA LEU A 183 4.93 -10.06 -3.06
C LEU A 183 3.86 -10.91 -3.76
N GLY A 184 3.08 -11.68 -3.00
CA GLY A 184 2.06 -12.57 -3.54
C GLY A 184 2.64 -13.61 -4.49
N ASN A 185 1.77 -14.13 -5.38
CA ASN A 185 2.17 -15.04 -6.47
C ASN A 185 2.67 -14.29 -7.70
N ASN A 186 3.40 -13.19 -7.55
CA ASN A 186 4.26 -12.70 -8.63
C ASN A 186 5.31 -13.75 -8.90
N LYS A 187 4.86 -14.94 -9.41
CA LYS A 187 5.69 -16.12 -9.40
C LYS A 187 6.91 -15.88 -8.52
N PRO A 188 6.90 -16.27 -7.27
CA PRO A 188 8.11 -16.78 -6.85
C PRO A 188 8.28 -17.85 -7.91
N THR A 189 9.05 -17.62 -8.88
CA THR A 189 9.77 -18.76 -9.33
C THR A 189 10.08 -19.38 -8.02
N LEU A 190 9.77 -20.62 -7.81
CA LEU A 190 10.17 -21.48 -6.70
C LEU A 190 11.63 -21.24 -6.21
N TYR A 191 12.30 -20.28 -6.76
CA TYR A 191 13.67 -19.85 -6.66
C TYR A 191 14.01 -19.02 -5.43
N ALA A 192 13.04 -18.51 -4.67
CA ALA A 192 13.38 -18.00 -3.33
C ALA A 192 13.94 -19.11 -2.44
N PHE A 193 13.67 -20.37 -2.81
CA PHE A 193 14.16 -21.56 -2.11
C PHE A 193 14.71 -22.63 -3.04
N SER A 194 14.99 -22.37 -4.31
CA SER A 194 15.60 -23.34 -5.23
C SER A 194 17.06 -23.58 -4.92
N ASP A 195 17.65 -22.69 -4.16
CA ASP A 195 18.97 -22.90 -3.61
C ASP A 195 18.84 -23.46 -2.19
N GLU A 196 18.68 -24.77 -2.11
CA GLU A 196 18.66 -25.54 -0.86
C GLU A 196 19.90 -25.25 -0.01
N GLU A 197 21.03 -24.98 -0.64
CA GLU A 197 22.27 -24.62 0.04
C GLU A 197 22.15 -23.23 0.70
N HIS A 198 21.59 -22.27 0.01
CA HIS A 198 21.37 -20.92 0.55
C HIS A 198 20.38 -20.95 1.72
N TRP A 199 19.27 -21.69 1.56
CA TRP A 199 18.31 -21.89 2.64
C TRP A 199 18.96 -22.54 3.87
N LYS A 200 19.71 -23.63 3.67
CA LYS A 200 20.42 -24.33 4.75
C LYS A 200 21.43 -23.41 5.45
N ALA A 201 22.19 -22.62 4.70
CA ALA A 201 23.15 -21.67 5.26
C ALA A 201 22.45 -20.57 6.06
N THR A 202 21.33 -20.04 5.57
CA THR A 202 20.54 -19.01 6.27
C THR A 202 19.87 -19.59 7.52
N TYR A 203 19.30 -20.80 7.43
CA TYR A 203 18.74 -21.51 8.57
C TYR A 203 19.78 -21.76 9.66
N GLN A 204 20.95 -22.32 9.30
CA GLN A 204 22.02 -22.57 10.25
C GLN A 204 22.53 -21.30 10.91
N LYS A 205 22.65 -20.20 10.16
CA LYS A 205 23.00 -18.88 10.68
C LYS A 205 21.98 -18.39 11.71
N ASN A 206 20.70 -18.54 11.45
CA ASN A 206 19.63 -18.10 12.35
C ASN A 206 19.53 -18.98 13.60
N VAL A 207 19.79 -20.29 13.48
CA VAL A 207 19.92 -21.20 14.63
C VAL A 207 21.12 -20.78 15.49
N ALA A 208 22.28 -20.51 14.88
CA ALA A 208 23.47 -20.06 15.61
C ALA A 208 23.29 -18.72 16.33
N LEU A 209 22.41 -17.86 15.80
CA LEU A 209 22.04 -16.57 16.40
C LEU A 209 20.92 -16.70 17.45
N GLY A 210 20.42 -17.92 17.72
CA GLY A 210 19.32 -18.16 18.66
C GLY A 210 17.96 -17.61 18.20
N LYS A 211 17.84 -17.29 16.91
CA LYS A 211 16.58 -16.77 16.32
C LYS A 211 15.61 -17.88 15.92
N ILE A 212 16.08 -19.11 15.76
CA ILE A 212 15.30 -20.29 15.41
C ILE A 212 15.68 -21.41 16.38
N ASP A 213 14.65 -22.05 16.97
CA ASP A 213 14.85 -23.25 17.77
C ASP A 213 15.34 -24.40 16.85
N PRO A 214 16.53 -25.02 17.11
CA PRO A 214 17.04 -26.11 16.26
C PRO A 214 16.13 -27.34 16.27
N ASN A 215 15.21 -27.47 17.26
CA ASN A 215 14.23 -28.54 17.32
C ASN A 215 12.92 -28.20 16.60
N HIS A 216 12.74 -26.96 16.18
CA HIS A 216 11.64 -26.57 15.32
C HIS A 216 11.98 -26.98 13.89
N VAL A 217 11.35 -28.05 13.43
CA VAL A 217 11.61 -28.65 12.11
C VAL A 217 10.86 -27.83 11.06
N ASP A 218 11.38 -26.66 10.72
CA ASP A 218 11.07 -26.03 9.46
C ASP A 218 11.76 -26.82 8.35
N LYS A 219 11.03 -27.85 7.89
CA LYS A 219 11.48 -28.58 6.71
C LYS A 219 11.49 -27.59 5.56
N TYR A 220 12.55 -27.60 4.78
CA TYR A 220 12.57 -27.01 3.45
C TYR A 220 11.23 -27.35 2.75
N PRO A 221 10.47 -26.36 2.25
CA PRO A 221 9.15 -26.60 1.67
C PRO A 221 9.32 -27.62 0.54
N GLN A 222 8.82 -28.82 0.76
CA GLN A 222 8.84 -29.87 -0.26
C GLN A 222 7.96 -29.41 -1.42
N SER A 223 8.35 -29.73 -2.64
CA SER A 223 7.68 -29.36 -3.89
C SER A 223 6.17 -29.70 -3.95
N GLU A 224 5.70 -30.61 -3.12
CA GLU A 224 4.29 -30.98 -3.00
C GLU A 224 3.38 -29.85 -2.46
N VAL A 225 3.91 -28.94 -1.62
CA VAL A 225 3.14 -27.79 -1.12
C VAL A 225 2.97 -26.72 -2.20
N ALA A 226 3.93 -26.62 -3.11
CA ALA A 226 3.87 -25.70 -4.25
C ALA A 226 2.82 -26.16 -5.29
N VAL A 227 2.70 -27.47 -5.52
CA VAL A 227 1.71 -28.05 -6.46
C VAL A 227 0.28 -27.88 -5.95
N VAL A 228 0.04 -27.95 -4.66
CA VAL A 228 -1.30 -27.73 -4.07
C VAL A 228 -1.72 -26.25 -4.22
N ASN A 229 -0.80 -25.33 -4.17
CA ASN A 229 -1.10 -23.91 -4.38
C ASN A 229 -1.33 -23.56 -5.86
N GLU A 230 -0.63 -24.19 -6.80
CA GLU A 230 -0.90 -24.01 -8.24
C GLU A 230 -2.31 -24.48 -8.64
N LYS A 231 -2.76 -25.63 -8.16
CA LYS A 231 -4.11 -26.13 -8.45
C LYS A 231 -5.25 -25.30 -7.88
N LYS A 232 -5.01 -24.56 -6.79
CA LYS A 232 -6.03 -23.73 -6.15
C LYS A 232 -6.29 -22.40 -6.87
N TYR A 233 -5.40 -21.99 -7.77
CA TYR A 233 -5.51 -20.72 -8.49
C TYR A 233 -5.89 -20.85 -9.96
N GLU A 234 -5.91 -22.08 -10.52
CA GLU A 234 -6.41 -22.34 -11.88
C GLU A 234 -7.95 -22.48 -11.95
N GLU A 235 -8.65 -22.59 -10.81
CA GLU A 235 -10.10 -22.84 -10.76
C GLU A 235 -10.96 -21.60 -10.41
N THR A 236 -10.40 -20.38 -10.40
CA THR A 236 -11.22 -19.17 -10.27
C THR A 236 -11.24 -18.41 -11.59
N PRO A 237 -12.43 -18.29 -12.24
CA PRO A 237 -12.60 -17.61 -13.52
C PRO A 237 -12.39 -16.10 -13.43
#